data_1fa0fd73d8e6f408ff85244ec01f4650
#
_entry.id   1fa0fd73d8e6f408ff85244ec01f4650
#
_cell.length_a   1.000
_cell.length_b   1.000
_cell.length_c   1.000
_cell.angle_alpha   90.00
_cell.angle_beta   90.00
_cell.angle_gamma   90.00
#
_symmetry.space_group_name_H-M   'P 1'
#
loop_
_entity.id
_entity.type
_entity.pdbx_description
1 polymer ?
#
loop_
_entity_poly.entity_id
_entity_poly.type
_entity_poly.pdbx_seq_one_letter_code
_entity_poly.pdbx_strand_id
1 'polypeptide(L)'
;MENYTYILGPCSIENEDNFLEVAKTLNGYMGGKDWYLKGSFDKANRTSIHSDRGPGLDEGIRIMQSIKEAYPNIKIVTDIHEPNQALPLSDVVDVIQIPAFLCRQTDLLVACAKNFNIINIKKGQWLSADAMKHAVAKIKEVDPNCEVWITERGSNFGYDRLIVDFRGVDVMKEFADKVILDCTHSTQMAGEGITRGSRKLAKQYAQAAKIFEYDGVFIETHPDPSNAISDSESQVELDWLVSQINII
;
A
#
# COMPACT_ATOMS: atom_id res chain seq x y z
N MET A 1 -11.93 4.87 -18.20
CA MET A 1 -10.77 4.75 -17.30
C MET A 1 -10.33 3.28 -17.30
N GLU A 2 -9.71 2.84 -18.41
CA GLU A 2 -9.35 1.43 -18.61
C GLU A 2 -8.15 0.95 -17.77
N ASN A 3 -7.42 1.85 -17.11
CA ASN A 3 -6.18 1.52 -16.38
C ASN A 3 -6.17 2.01 -14.92
N TYR A 4 -7.34 2.10 -14.26
CA TYR A 4 -7.37 2.51 -12.86
C TYR A 4 -6.93 1.36 -11.95
N THR A 5 -5.91 1.62 -11.12
CA THR A 5 -5.24 0.61 -10.31
C THR A 5 -5.85 0.54 -8.90
N TYR A 6 -6.12 -0.66 -8.43
CA TYR A 6 -6.65 -0.91 -7.09
C TYR A 6 -5.63 -1.73 -6.28
N ILE A 7 -5.13 -1.17 -5.17
CA ILE A 7 -4.32 -1.89 -4.18
C ILE A 7 -5.21 -2.12 -2.95
N LEU A 8 -5.65 -3.35 -2.75
CA LEU A 8 -6.68 -3.71 -1.78
C LEU A 8 -6.24 -4.91 -0.93
N GLY A 9 -6.53 -4.90 0.36
CA GLY A 9 -6.25 -6.05 1.25
C GLY A 9 -6.04 -5.60 2.69
N PRO A 10 -5.70 -6.52 3.60
CA PRO A 10 -5.52 -6.19 5.00
C PRO A 10 -4.24 -5.39 5.26
N CYS A 11 -4.21 -4.68 6.37
CA CYS A 11 -3.01 -3.98 6.84
C CYS A 11 -1.84 -4.96 7.03
N SER A 12 -2.08 -6.09 7.69
CA SER A 12 -1.12 -7.16 7.96
C SER A 12 -1.69 -8.51 7.56
N ILE A 13 -0.82 -9.43 7.13
CA ILE A 13 -1.16 -10.85 7.06
C ILE A 13 -1.19 -11.37 8.50
N GLU A 14 -2.38 -11.58 9.05
CA GLU A 14 -2.56 -12.06 10.42
C GLU A 14 -2.37 -13.58 10.49
N ASN A 15 -2.99 -14.26 9.55
CA ASN A 15 -2.89 -15.70 9.31
C ASN A 15 -3.34 -16.04 7.89
N GLU A 16 -3.10 -17.27 7.47
CA GLU A 16 -3.44 -17.73 6.12
C GLU A 16 -4.93 -17.72 5.84
N ASP A 17 -5.76 -18.16 6.77
CA ASP A 17 -7.21 -18.28 6.57
C ASP A 17 -7.85 -16.91 6.34
N ASN A 18 -7.50 -15.91 7.14
CA ASN A 18 -8.00 -14.54 7.01
C ASN A 18 -7.53 -13.92 5.67
N PHE A 19 -6.26 -14.10 5.31
CA PHE A 19 -5.72 -13.56 4.06
C PHE A 19 -6.34 -14.23 2.84
N LEU A 20 -6.60 -15.54 2.91
CA LEU A 20 -7.30 -16.31 1.87
C LEU A 20 -8.77 -15.87 1.72
N GLU A 21 -9.48 -15.61 2.83
CA GLU A 21 -10.85 -15.09 2.80
C GLU A 21 -10.93 -13.75 2.07
N VAL A 22 -10.03 -12.81 2.40
CA VAL A 22 -9.96 -11.50 1.73
C VAL A 22 -9.62 -11.68 0.25
N ALA A 23 -8.62 -12.51 -0.09
CA ALA A 23 -8.22 -12.79 -1.45
C ALA A 23 -9.38 -13.36 -2.29
N LYS A 24 -10.07 -14.37 -1.77
CA LYS A 24 -11.23 -15.02 -2.40
C LYS A 24 -12.36 -14.03 -2.65
N THR A 25 -12.71 -13.24 -1.63
CA THR A 25 -13.79 -12.27 -1.71
C THR A 25 -13.46 -11.20 -2.76
N LEU A 26 -12.31 -10.54 -2.67
CA LEU A 26 -11.92 -9.51 -3.62
C LEU A 26 -11.82 -10.07 -5.06
N ASN A 27 -11.23 -11.24 -5.24
CA ASN A 27 -11.11 -11.87 -6.57
C ASN A 27 -12.47 -12.08 -7.24
N GLY A 28 -13.50 -12.37 -6.46
CA GLY A 28 -14.88 -12.52 -6.97
C GLY A 28 -15.51 -11.23 -7.51
N TYR A 29 -15.06 -10.06 -7.02
CA TYR A 29 -15.61 -8.75 -7.41
C TYR A 29 -14.70 -7.93 -8.33
N MET A 30 -13.40 -8.28 -8.44
CA MET A 30 -12.41 -7.49 -9.18
C MET A 30 -12.21 -7.97 -10.63
N GLY A 31 -13.04 -8.85 -11.13
CA GLY A 31 -12.90 -9.38 -12.50
C GLY A 31 -12.79 -8.29 -13.56
N GLY A 32 -11.72 -8.35 -14.37
CA GLY A 32 -11.44 -7.38 -15.44
C GLY A 32 -10.84 -6.04 -14.99
N LYS A 33 -10.57 -5.84 -13.70
CA LYS A 33 -9.93 -4.64 -13.16
C LYS A 33 -8.42 -4.88 -12.95
N ASP A 34 -7.62 -3.80 -13.02
CA ASP A 34 -6.20 -3.83 -12.62
C ASP A 34 -6.10 -3.72 -11.10
N TRP A 35 -5.97 -4.85 -10.42
CA TRP A 35 -5.95 -4.89 -8.97
C TRP A 35 -4.85 -5.78 -8.39
N TYR A 36 -4.46 -5.46 -7.18
CA TYR A 36 -3.37 -6.10 -6.45
C TYR A 36 -3.82 -6.38 -5.03
N LEU A 37 -3.65 -7.63 -4.58
CA LEU A 37 -3.89 -8.01 -3.20
C LEU A 37 -2.73 -7.54 -2.33
N LYS A 38 -3.04 -6.67 -1.37
CA LYS A 38 -2.03 -6.16 -0.43
C LYS A 38 -2.09 -6.91 0.88
N GLY A 39 -0.93 -7.24 1.44
CA GLY A 39 -0.77 -7.70 2.81
C GLY A 39 0.69 -7.54 3.25
N SER A 40 0.93 -6.99 4.45
CA SER A 40 2.28 -6.87 5.01
C SER A 40 2.63 -8.12 5.80
N PHE A 41 3.81 -8.68 5.55
CA PHE A 41 4.34 -9.82 6.34
C PHE A 41 4.97 -9.38 7.67
N ASP A 42 5.33 -8.11 7.79
CA ASP A 42 5.92 -7.54 9.00
C ASP A 42 5.50 -6.08 9.17
N LYS A 43 5.20 -5.69 10.39
CA LYS A 43 4.98 -4.30 10.82
C LYS A 43 6.21 -3.80 11.58
N ALA A 44 7.27 -3.45 10.83
CA ALA A 44 8.58 -3.11 11.38
C ALA A 44 8.63 -1.82 12.22
N ASN A 45 7.61 -0.96 12.14
CA ASN A 45 7.57 0.37 12.78
C ASN A 45 6.53 0.50 13.89
N ARG A 46 6.22 -0.59 14.60
CA ARG A 46 5.27 -0.56 15.73
C ARG A 46 5.72 0.34 16.86
N THR A 47 4.78 0.98 17.55
CA THR A 47 5.05 1.86 18.70
C THR A 47 5.66 1.10 19.88
N SER A 48 5.24 -0.17 20.11
CA SER A 48 5.77 -1.03 21.17
C SER A 48 6.47 -2.25 20.59
N ILE A 49 7.58 -2.66 21.20
CA ILE A 49 8.28 -3.91 20.89
C ILE A 49 7.43 -5.16 21.17
N HIS A 50 6.39 -5.03 21.99
CA HIS A 50 5.48 -6.12 22.34
C HIS A 50 4.26 -6.19 21.41
N SER A 51 4.11 -5.24 20.49
CA SER A 51 3.01 -5.27 19.51
C SER A 51 3.22 -6.42 18.52
N ASP A 52 2.11 -7.01 18.07
CA ASP A 52 2.12 -7.99 17.01
C ASP A 52 2.69 -7.37 15.73
N ARG A 53 3.59 -8.10 15.07
CA ARG A 53 4.26 -7.65 13.85
C ARG A 53 3.82 -8.41 12.59
N GLY A 54 3.01 -9.44 12.74
CA GLY A 54 2.65 -10.34 11.65
C GLY A 54 3.52 -11.60 11.57
N PRO A 55 3.39 -12.42 10.51
CA PRO A 55 3.99 -13.76 10.43
C PRO A 55 5.51 -13.77 10.22
N GLY A 56 6.11 -12.63 9.83
CA GLY A 56 7.50 -12.58 9.41
C GLY A 56 7.73 -12.99 7.95
N LEU A 57 8.99 -12.88 7.49
CA LEU A 57 9.33 -13.01 6.06
C LEU A 57 9.00 -14.40 5.51
N ASP A 58 9.53 -15.45 6.11
CA ASP A 58 9.46 -16.81 5.56
C ASP A 58 8.00 -17.32 5.51
N GLU A 59 7.28 -17.13 6.61
CA GLU A 59 5.87 -17.52 6.68
C GLU A 59 4.99 -16.62 5.80
N GLY A 60 5.30 -15.33 5.72
CA GLY A 60 4.62 -14.40 4.80
C GLY A 60 4.77 -14.82 3.34
N ILE A 61 5.98 -15.21 2.91
CA ILE A 61 6.23 -15.76 1.56
C ILE A 61 5.41 -17.04 1.34
N ARG A 62 5.43 -17.98 2.29
CA ARG A 62 4.65 -19.21 2.20
C ARG A 62 3.15 -18.94 2.02
N ILE A 63 2.59 -18.03 2.81
CA ILE A 63 1.17 -17.65 2.70
C ILE A 63 0.87 -16.98 1.36
N MET A 64 1.73 -16.08 0.89
CA MET A 64 1.54 -15.43 -0.42
C MET A 64 1.64 -16.44 -1.57
N GLN A 65 2.51 -17.45 -1.47
CA GLN A 65 2.59 -18.56 -2.43
C GLN A 65 1.30 -19.38 -2.45
N SER A 66 0.72 -19.72 -1.29
CA SER A 66 -0.55 -20.46 -1.23
C SER A 66 -1.70 -19.69 -1.89
N ILE A 67 -1.71 -18.36 -1.78
CA ILE A 67 -2.68 -17.52 -2.49
C ILE A 67 -2.51 -17.62 -4.00
N LYS A 68 -1.27 -17.55 -4.52
CA LYS A 68 -1.01 -17.68 -5.97
C LYS A 68 -1.32 -19.07 -6.51
N GLU A 69 -1.13 -20.11 -5.72
CA GLU A 69 -1.53 -21.47 -6.07
C GLU A 69 -3.06 -21.61 -6.17
N ALA A 70 -3.79 -21.04 -5.20
CA ALA A 70 -5.25 -21.08 -5.19
C ALA A 70 -5.87 -20.15 -6.26
N TYR A 71 -5.25 -19.00 -6.52
CA TYR A 71 -5.71 -17.97 -7.45
C TYR A 71 -4.56 -17.42 -8.30
N PRO A 72 -4.15 -18.12 -9.39
CA PRO A 72 -2.95 -17.76 -10.18
C PRO A 72 -2.99 -16.39 -10.83
N ASN A 73 -4.16 -15.78 -10.97
CA ASN A 73 -4.34 -14.46 -11.58
C ASN A 73 -4.24 -13.30 -10.56
N ILE A 74 -4.18 -13.60 -9.26
CA ILE A 74 -4.03 -12.55 -8.24
C ILE A 74 -2.59 -12.03 -8.27
N LYS A 75 -2.46 -10.72 -8.44
CA LYS A 75 -1.20 -9.99 -8.28
C LYS A 75 -1.05 -9.56 -6.81
N ILE A 76 0.15 -9.66 -6.25
CA ILE A 76 0.43 -9.40 -4.83
C ILE A 76 1.31 -8.17 -4.65
N VAL A 77 0.94 -7.35 -3.66
CA VAL A 77 1.75 -6.23 -3.12
C VAL A 77 2.10 -6.51 -1.68
N THR A 78 3.37 -6.36 -1.31
CA THR A 78 3.80 -6.36 0.10
C THR A 78 4.83 -5.28 0.38
N ASP A 79 4.97 -4.89 1.66
CA ASP A 79 6.00 -3.96 2.11
C ASP A 79 7.36 -4.67 2.19
N ILE A 80 8.46 -3.91 2.03
CA ILE A 80 9.82 -4.35 2.28
C ILE A 80 10.51 -3.39 3.26
N HIS A 81 11.37 -3.92 4.15
CA HIS A 81 12.02 -3.13 5.18
C HIS A 81 13.54 -3.15 5.10
N GLU A 82 14.14 -4.24 4.60
CA GLU A 82 15.58 -4.45 4.52
C GLU A 82 16.00 -4.89 3.10
N PRO A 83 17.16 -4.43 2.58
CA PRO A 83 17.62 -4.78 1.23
C PRO A 83 17.72 -6.28 0.94
N ASN A 84 18.07 -7.09 1.94
CA ASN A 84 18.22 -8.54 1.81
C ASN A 84 16.88 -9.28 1.63
N GLN A 85 15.76 -8.64 1.89
CA GLN A 85 14.41 -9.19 1.66
C GLN A 85 13.99 -9.12 0.19
N ALA A 86 14.66 -8.29 -0.64
CA ALA A 86 14.24 -8.05 -2.02
C ALA A 86 14.26 -9.33 -2.87
N LEU A 87 15.36 -10.06 -2.86
CA LEU A 87 15.49 -11.29 -3.66
C LEU A 87 14.50 -12.38 -3.23
N PRO A 88 14.34 -12.74 -1.93
CA PRO A 88 13.34 -13.74 -1.54
C PRO A 88 11.89 -13.37 -1.90
N LEU A 89 11.54 -12.09 -1.89
CA LEU A 89 10.19 -11.63 -2.21
C LEU A 89 9.91 -11.60 -3.71
N SER A 90 10.93 -11.47 -4.56
CA SER A 90 10.74 -11.29 -6.02
C SER A 90 10.12 -12.49 -6.71
N ASP A 91 10.19 -13.69 -6.13
CA ASP A 91 9.60 -14.89 -6.70
C ASP A 91 8.08 -14.98 -6.51
N VAL A 92 7.53 -14.19 -5.55
CA VAL A 92 6.11 -14.30 -5.18
C VAL A 92 5.34 -12.99 -5.29
N VAL A 93 6.02 -11.83 -5.21
CA VAL A 93 5.42 -10.50 -5.17
C VAL A 93 5.52 -9.82 -6.52
N ASP A 94 4.41 -9.28 -7.02
CA ASP A 94 4.36 -8.59 -8.31
C ASP A 94 4.73 -7.11 -8.20
N VAL A 95 4.38 -6.47 -7.07
CA VAL A 95 4.70 -5.06 -6.78
C VAL A 95 5.32 -4.97 -5.39
N ILE A 96 6.55 -4.50 -5.31
CA ILE A 96 7.16 -4.25 -4.01
C ILE A 96 6.84 -2.83 -3.52
N GLN A 97 6.41 -2.70 -2.26
CA GLN A 97 6.07 -1.42 -1.67
C GLN A 97 7.15 -0.96 -0.68
N ILE A 98 7.64 0.26 -0.87
CA ILE A 98 8.58 0.89 0.07
C ILE A 98 7.79 1.77 1.04
N PRO A 99 7.87 1.48 2.35
CA PRO A 99 7.20 2.26 3.39
C PRO A 99 7.62 3.74 3.39
N ALA A 100 6.72 4.62 3.83
CA ALA A 100 6.96 6.06 3.83
C ALA A 100 8.23 6.48 4.58
N PHE A 101 8.50 5.88 5.74
CA PHE A 101 9.71 6.18 6.51
C PHE A 101 11.00 5.77 5.80
N LEU A 102 10.94 4.82 4.87
CA LEU A 102 12.09 4.28 4.14
C LEU A 102 12.19 4.81 2.70
N CYS A 103 11.32 5.72 2.28
CA CYS A 103 11.24 6.20 0.90
C CYS A 103 12.51 6.87 0.37
N ARG A 104 13.46 7.25 1.23
CA ARG A 104 14.75 7.84 0.86
C ARG A 104 15.95 6.91 1.01
N GLN A 105 15.76 5.68 1.53
CA GLN A 105 16.85 4.73 1.80
C GLN A 105 17.43 4.19 0.49
N THR A 106 18.63 4.67 0.12
CA THR A 106 19.24 4.40 -1.18
C THR A 106 19.45 2.90 -1.39
N ASP A 107 20.02 2.19 -0.42
CA ASP A 107 20.32 0.77 -0.57
C ASP A 107 19.06 -0.08 -0.74
N LEU A 108 17.95 0.30 -0.06
CA LEU A 108 16.66 -0.36 -0.20
C LEU A 108 16.06 -0.12 -1.59
N LEU A 109 16.07 1.14 -2.07
CA LEU A 109 15.58 1.49 -3.42
C LEU A 109 16.37 0.75 -4.51
N VAL A 110 17.70 0.69 -4.39
CA VAL A 110 18.58 -0.03 -5.31
C VAL A 110 18.33 -1.54 -5.28
N ALA A 111 18.17 -2.12 -4.09
CA ALA A 111 17.85 -3.55 -3.97
C ALA A 111 16.51 -3.90 -4.62
N CYS A 112 15.48 -3.06 -4.43
CA CYS A 112 14.19 -3.24 -5.07
C CYS A 112 14.30 -3.11 -6.61
N ALA A 113 14.99 -2.09 -7.11
CA ALA A 113 15.16 -1.87 -8.55
C ALA A 113 15.90 -3.00 -9.28
N LYS A 114 16.73 -3.76 -8.58
CA LYS A 114 17.44 -4.92 -9.13
C LYS A 114 16.57 -6.20 -9.21
N ASN A 115 15.46 -6.25 -8.50
CA ASN A 115 14.70 -7.48 -8.32
C ASN A 115 13.23 -7.37 -8.73
N PHE A 116 12.71 -6.14 -8.96
CA PHE A 116 11.28 -5.93 -9.26
C PHE A 116 11.09 -5.04 -10.48
N ASN A 117 10.10 -5.39 -11.30
CA ASN A 117 9.69 -4.58 -12.46
C ASN A 117 8.75 -3.43 -12.06
N ILE A 118 8.07 -3.52 -10.91
CA ILE A 118 7.14 -2.51 -10.41
C ILE A 118 7.44 -2.21 -8.95
N ILE A 119 7.66 -0.92 -8.63
CA ILE A 119 7.96 -0.45 -7.29
C ILE A 119 6.98 0.65 -6.90
N ASN A 120 6.24 0.45 -5.81
CA ASN A 120 5.36 1.45 -5.23
C ASN A 120 6.05 2.13 -4.04
N ILE A 121 6.25 3.44 -4.08
CA ILE A 121 6.88 4.21 -3.00
C ILE A 121 5.82 5.00 -2.26
N LYS A 122 5.62 4.73 -0.98
CA LYS A 122 4.81 5.59 -0.11
C LYS A 122 5.52 6.92 0.11
N LYS A 123 4.87 8.05 -0.22
CA LYS A 123 5.45 9.37 0.02
C LYS A 123 5.66 9.62 1.53
N GLY A 124 6.87 10.04 1.91
CA GLY A 124 7.14 10.44 3.29
C GLY A 124 6.27 11.63 3.71
N GLN A 125 5.73 11.58 4.94
CA GLN A 125 4.81 12.61 5.45
C GLN A 125 5.46 13.99 5.58
N TRP A 126 6.77 14.04 5.60
CA TRP A 126 7.60 15.28 5.69
C TRP A 126 8.11 15.77 4.34
N LEU A 127 7.83 15.04 3.25
CA LEU A 127 8.28 15.38 1.91
C LEU A 127 7.19 16.11 1.13
N SER A 128 7.62 17.09 0.33
CA SER A 128 6.78 17.67 -0.73
C SER A 128 6.57 16.64 -1.86
N ALA A 129 5.54 16.84 -2.66
CA ALA A 129 5.29 16.04 -3.87
C ALA A 129 6.52 16.05 -4.80
N ASP A 130 7.09 17.21 -5.09
CA ASP A 130 8.27 17.37 -5.96
C ASP A 130 9.51 16.65 -5.43
N ALA A 131 9.71 16.58 -4.11
CA ALA A 131 10.89 15.91 -3.53
C ALA A 131 10.93 14.39 -3.81
N MET A 132 9.79 13.77 -4.15
CA MET A 132 9.73 12.35 -4.49
C MET A 132 10.46 11.99 -5.78
N LYS A 133 10.70 12.94 -6.68
CA LYS A 133 11.50 12.73 -7.92
C LYS A 133 12.89 12.14 -7.64
N HIS A 134 13.49 12.47 -6.48
CA HIS A 134 14.80 11.93 -6.13
C HIS A 134 14.78 10.44 -5.80
N ALA A 135 13.69 9.92 -5.24
CA ALA A 135 13.53 8.49 -5.01
C ALA A 135 13.29 7.75 -6.32
N VAL A 136 12.45 8.32 -7.20
CA VAL A 136 12.21 7.78 -8.55
C VAL A 136 13.49 7.74 -9.37
N ALA A 137 14.28 8.83 -9.38
CA ALA A 137 15.54 8.91 -10.11
C ALA A 137 16.51 7.79 -9.70
N LYS A 138 16.65 7.48 -8.42
CA LYS A 138 17.52 6.39 -7.95
C LYS A 138 17.12 5.02 -8.52
N ILE A 139 15.82 4.75 -8.63
CA ILE A 139 15.33 3.51 -9.22
C ILE A 139 15.61 3.49 -10.71
N LYS A 140 15.25 4.56 -11.43
CA LYS A 140 15.43 4.67 -12.88
C LYS A 140 16.91 4.68 -13.29
N GLU A 141 17.84 5.07 -12.43
CA GLU A 141 19.30 4.94 -12.67
C GLU A 141 19.76 3.48 -12.61
N VAL A 142 19.10 2.62 -11.83
CA VAL A 142 19.41 1.19 -11.73
C VAL A 142 18.71 0.40 -12.83
N ASP A 143 17.41 0.65 -13.02
CA ASP A 143 16.61 0.06 -14.09
C ASP A 143 15.69 1.13 -14.71
N PRO A 144 16.04 1.66 -15.89
CA PRO A 144 15.22 2.64 -16.61
C PRO A 144 13.82 2.13 -16.99
N ASN A 145 13.63 0.80 -17.10
CA ASN A 145 12.35 0.19 -17.47
C ASN A 145 11.46 -0.14 -16.28
N CYS A 146 11.98 -0.07 -15.05
CA CYS A 146 11.19 -0.32 -13.85
C CYS A 146 10.01 0.67 -13.76
N GLU A 147 8.79 0.19 -13.65
CA GLU A 147 7.59 1.01 -13.43
C GLU A 147 7.57 1.50 -11.98
N VAL A 148 7.56 2.82 -11.77
CA VAL A 148 7.62 3.43 -10.44
C VAL A 148 6.31 4.14 -10.13
N TRP A 149 5.61 3.67 -9.11
CA TRP A 149 4.43 4.31 -8.58
C TRP A 149 4.75 5.13 -7.34
N ILE A 150 4.04 6.23 -7.15
CA ILE A 150 4.06 6.99 -5.90
C ILE A 150 2.69 6.91 -5.26
N THR A 151 2.66 6.54 -3.99
CA THR A 151 1.44 6.58 -3.20
C THR A 151 1.46 7.78 -2.25
N GLU A 152 0.57 8.76 -2.51
CA GLU A 152 0.30 9.88 -1.62
C GLU A 152 -0.42 9.36 -0.36
N ARG A 153 0.05 9.77 0.83
CA ARG A 153 -0.50 9.34 2.11
C ARG A 153 -0.61 10.46 3.16
N GLY A 154 -0.56 11.71 2.71
CA GLY A 154 -0.66 12.91 3.53
C GLY A 154 0.69 13.44 4.04
N SER A 155 0.63 14.66 4.52
CA SER A 155 1.74 15.41 5.14
C SER A 155 1.34 15.88 6.53
N ASN A 156 2.32 16.05 7.43
CA ASN A 156 2.09 16.25 8.88
C ASN A 156 2.45 17.64 9.42
N PHE A 157 2.86 18.60 8.58
CA PHE A 157 3.27 19.91 9.06
C PHE A 157 2.08 20.86 9.25
N GLY A 158 2.02 21.49 10.43
CA GLY A 158 1.04 22.54 10.75
C GLY A 158 -0.34 22.06 11.18
N TYR A 159 -0.55 20.75 11.29
CA TYR A 159 -1.83 20.13 11.68
C TYR A 159 -1.63 19.06 12.75
N ASP A 160 -2.70 18.75 13.49
CA ASP A 160 -2.77 17.63 14.44
C ASP A 160 -2.97 16.26 13.77
N ARG A 161 -3.15 16.24 12.46
CA ARG A 161 -3.44 15.07 11.62
C ARG A 161 -2.75 15.17 10.28
N LEU A 162 -2.74 14.06 9.53
CA LEU A 162 -2.26 14.09 8.15
C LEU A 162 -3.23 14.81 7.23
N ILE A 163 -2.67 15.59 6.32
CA ILE A 163 -3.44 16.36 5.32
C ILE A 163 -2.97 15.93 3.93
N VAL A 164 -3.93 15.58 3.08
CA VAL A 164 -3.67 15.34 1.66
C VAL A 164 -3.73 16.68 0.91
N ASP A 165 -2.64 17.06 0.29
CA ASP A 165 -2.63 18.13 -0.70
C ASP A 165 -2.87 17.51 -2.09
N PHE A 166 -4.12 17.53 -2.53
CA PHE A 166 -4.52 16.97 -3.83
C PHE A 166 -3.83 17.63 -5.04
N ARG A 167 -3.30 18.86 -4.90
CA ARG A 167 -2.53 19.52 -5.96
C ARG A 167 -1.21 18.81 -6.26
N GLY A 168 -0.72 18.01 -5.33
CA GLY A 168 0.51 17.25 -5.49
C GLY A 168 0.44 16.12 -6.52
N VAL A 169 -0.77 15.70 -6.94
CA VAL A 169 -0.93 14.62 -7.91
C VAL A 169 -0.30 14.98 -9.26
N ASP A 170 -0.59 16.17 -9.79
CA ASP A 170 -0.07 16.61 -11.08
C ASP A 170 1.47 16.72 -11.06
N VAL A 171 2.02 17.24 -9.94
CA VAL A 171 3.47 17.33 -9.75
C VAL A 171 4.13 15.95 -9.78
N MET A 172 3.55 14.96 -9.10
CA MET A 172 4.12 13.61 -9.06
C MET A 172 3.97 12.87 -10.40
N LYS A 173 2.93 13.15 -11.17
CA LYS A 173 2.74 12.59 -12.52
C LYS A 173 3.79 13.03 -13.54
N GLU A 174 4.53 14.11 -13.28
CA GLU A 174 5.62 14.56 -14.18
C GLU A 174 6.80 13.58 -14.21
N PHE A 175 6.96 12.71 -13.18
CA PHE A 175 8.12 11.85 -13.05
C PHE A 175 7.82 10.42 -12.55
N ALA A 176 6.60 10.13 -12.14
CA ALA A 176 6.16 8.79 -11.76
C ALA A 176 5.28 8.18 -12.85
N ASP A 177 5.32 6.86 -13.00
CA ASP A 177 4.49 6.14 -13.98
C ASP A 177 3.01 6.07 -13.54
N LYS A 178 2.75 6.01 -12.22
CA LYS A 178 1.41 6.14 -11.61
C LYS A 178 1.47 6.88 -10.29
N VAL A 179 0.39 7.60 -9.97
CA VAL A 179 0.18 8.25 -8.67
C VAL A 179 -1.08 7.68 -8.02
N ILE A 180 -0.90 7.01 -6.89
CA ILE A 180 -1.95 6.32 -6.13
C ILE A 180 -2.33 7.15 -4.90
N LEU A 181 -3.61 7.22 -4.55
CA LEU A 181 -4.05 7.80 -3.29
C LEU A 181 -4.22 6.71 -2.22
N ASP A 182 -3.49 6.84 -1.12
CA ASP A 182 -3.71 6.02 0.08
C ASP A 182 -4.89 6.56 0.87
N CYS A 183 -6.04 5.93 0.73
CA CYS A 183 -7.26 6.34 1.40
C CYS A 183 -7.28 5.92 2.88
N THR A 184 -6.46 4.97 3.29
CA THR A 184 -6.39 4.46 4.66
C THR A 184 -5.48 5.32 5.53
N HIS A 185 -4.18 5.34 5.21
CA HIS A 185 -3.18 6.00 6.05
C HIS A 185 -3.24 7.53 6.00
N SER A 186 -3.81 8.11 4.95
CA SER A 186 -4.06 9.56 4.87
C SER A 186 -5.04 10.07 5.94
N THR A 187 -5.78 9.18 6.58
CA THR A 187 -6.74 9.54 7.64
C THR A 187 -6.14 9.51 9.05
N GLN A 188 -4.88 9.11 9.18
CA GLN A 188 -4.24 8.93 10.48
C GLN A 188 -4.09 10.25 11.24
N MET A 189 -4.32 10.17 12.55
CA MET A 189 -4.16 11.25 13.51
C MET A 189 -3.26 10.78 14.65
N ALA A 190 -2.46 11.69 15.20
CA ALA A 190 -1.72 11.41 16.43
C ALA A 190 -2.70 11.18 17.58
N GLY A 191 -2.50 10.12 18.35
CA GLY A 191 -3.27 9.81 19.54
C GLY A 191 -2.35 9.45 20.71
N GLU A 192 -2.88 9.38 21.92
CA GLU A 192 -2.15 8.99 23.11
C GLU A 192 -1.75 7.49 23.02
N GLY A 193 -0.54 7.23 22.48
CA GLY A 193 0.02 5.88 22.37
C GLY A 193 -0.56 5.00 21.25
N ILE A 194 -1.55 5.47 20.49
CA ILE A 194 -2.17 4.76 19.37
C ILE A 194 -2.33 5.70 18.16
N THR A 195 -2.14 5.15 16.98
CA THR A 195 -2.48 5.85 15.74
C THR A 195 -3.99 5.66 15.51
N ARG A 196 -4.73 6.78 15.53
CA ARG A 196 -6.15 6.79 15.18
C ARG A 196 -6.34 6.99 13.69
N GLY A 197 -7.53 6.61 13.18
CA GLY A 197 -7.92 6.81 11.80
C GLY A 197 -9.40 7.09 11.63
N SER A 198 -9.88 7.20 10.41
CA SER A 198 -11.28 7.49 10.13
C SER A 198 -11.76 6.72 8.89
N ARG A 199 -12.50 5.63 9.10
CA ARG A 199 -13.19 4.90 8.01
C ARG A 199 -14.08 5.80 7.16
N LYS A 200 -14.79 6.73 7.80
CA LYS A 200 -15.64 7.69 7.07
C LYS A 200 -14.81 8.52 6.09
N LEU A 201 -13.66 9.03 6.54
CA LEU A 201 -12.78 9.85 5.70
C LEU A 201 -12.10 9.00 4.62
N ALA A 202 -11.71 7.75 4.93
CA ALA A 202 -11.17 6.81 3.95
C ALA A 202 -12.15 6.60 2.77
N LYS A 203 -13.44 6.41 3.09
CA LYS A 203 -14.51 6.29 2.10
C LYS A 203 -14.65 7.55 1.22
N GLN A 204 -14.51 8.74 1.82
CA GLN A 204 -14.55 10.02 1.08
C GLN A 204 -13.30 10.20 0.20
N TYR A 205 -12.12 9.83 0.67
CA TYR A 205 -10.87 9.90 -0.11
C TYR A 205 -10.92 8.96 -1.32
N ALA A 206 -11.49 7.76 -1.19
CA ALA A 206 -11.66 6.85 -2.31
C ALA A 206 -12.49 7.46 -3.46
N GLN A 207 -13.52 8.24 -3.13
CA GLN A 207 -14.31 8.98 -4.12
C GLN A 207 -13.54 10.19 -4.68
N ALA A 208 -12.82 10.92 -3.81
CA ALA A 208 -12.04 12.08 -4.20
C ALA A 208 -10.89 11.74 -5.15
N ALA A 209 -10.29 10.55 -5.02
CA ALA A 209 -9.20 10.10 -5.86
C ALA A 209 -9.51 10.22 -7.37
N LYS A 210 -10.74 9.86 -7.78
CA LYS A 210 -11.17 9.98 -9.18
C LYS A 210 -11.35 11.44 -9.60
N ILE A 211 -11.87 12.30 -8.71
CA ILE A 211 -12.11 13.74 -8.99
C ILE A 211 -10.78 14.45 -9.23
N PHE A 212 -9.74 14.07 -8.47
CA PHE A 212 -8.39 14.62 -8.59
C PHE A 212 -7.49 13.79 -9.51
N GLU A 213 -8.08 12.90 -10.31
CA GLU A 213 -7.40 12.16 -11.38
C GLU A 213 -6.18 11.33 -10.92
N TYR A 214 -6.22 10.77 -9.70
CA TYR A 214 -5.25 9.75 -9.32
C TYR A 214 -5.37 8.53 -10.23
N ASP A 215 -4.25 7.84 -10.48
CA ASP A 215 -4.23 6.65 -11.34
C ASP A 215 -4.73 5.40 -10.61
N GLY A 216 -5.00 5.52 -9.30
CA GLY A 216 -5.54 4.42 -8.50
C GLY A 216 -5.71 4.77 -7.04
N VAL A 217 -6.17 3.79 -6.28
CA VAL A 217 -6.38 3.86 -4.83
C VAL A 217 -5.68 2.72 -4.10
N PHE A 218 -5.21 3.03 -2.89
CA PHE A 218 -4.78 2.07 -1.88
C PHE A 218 -5.80 2.10 -0.74
N ILE A 219 -6.44 0.97 -0.46
CA ILE A 219 -7.46 0.86 0.59
C ILE A 219 -7.22 -0.41 1.40
N GLU A 220 -6.96 -0.26 2.68
CA GLU A 220 -6.91 -1.40 3.59
C GLU A 220 -8.31 -1.81 4.02
N THR A 221 -8.54 -3.11 4.03
CA THR A 221 -9.83 -3.73 4.35
C THR A 221 -9.64 -4.98 5.19
N HIS A 222 -10.62 -5.27 6.03
CA HIS A 222 -10.62 -6.44 6.88
C HIS A 222 -12.05 -6.99 7.01
N PRO A 223 -12.26 -8.32 7.13
CA PRO A 223 -13.60 -8.88 7.37
C PRO A 223 -14.26 -8.30 8.63
N ASP A 224 -13.49 -8.15 9.69
CA ASP A 224 -13.90 -7.49 10.94
C ASP A 224 -12.82 -6.51 11.41
N PRO A 225 -12.82 -5.25 10.94
CA PRO A 225 -11.78 -4.27 11.27
C PRO A 225 -11.59 -4.00 12.75
N SER A 226 -12.63 -4.22 13.57
CA SER A 226 -12.54 -4.00 15.04
C SER A 226 -11.60 -4.98 15.73
N ASN A 227 -11.41 -6.15 15.16
CA ASN A 227 -10.51 -7.21 15.65
C ASN A 227 -9.16 -7.26 14.93
N ALA A 228 -8.91 -6.36 13.97
CA ALA A 228 -7.64 -6.31 13.26
C ALA A 228 -6.47 -5.97 14.19
N ILE A 229 -5.32 -6.63 14.01
CA ILE A 229 -4.10 -6.42 14.82
C ILE A 229 -3.43 -5.05 14.56
N SER A 230 -3.80 -4.38 13.46
CA SER A 230 -3.26 -3.08 13.07
C SER A 230 -4.31 -2.23 12.37
N ASP A 231 -4.21 -0.90 12.50
CA ASP A 231 -5.03 0.11 11.80
C ASP A 231 -6.56 -0.14 11.88
N SER A 232 -7.04 -0.71 12.98
CA SER A 232 -8.43 -1.10 13.21
C SER A 232 -9.44 0.03 12.99
N GLU A 233 -9.06 1.30 13.21
CA GLU A 233 -9.94 2.46 13.03
C GLU A 233 -9.93 3.00 11.58
N SER A 234 -8.92 2.65 10.77
CA SER A 234 -8.74 3.15 9.40
C SER A 234 -9.15 2.14 8.35
N GLN A 235 -8.99 0.83 8.60
CA GLN A 235 -9.41 -0.22 7.67
C GLN A 235 -10.92 -0.18 7.48
N VAL A 236 -11.38 -0.30 6.23
CA VAL A 236 -12.81 -0.40 5.94
C VAL A 236 -13.29 -1.84 6.00
N GLU A 237 -14.58 -2.01 6.22
CA GLU A 237 -15.21 -3.34 6.19
C GLU A 237 -15.12 -3.92 4.77
N LEU A 238 -14.78 -5.21 4.65
CA LEU A 238 -14.66 -5.89 3.37
C LEU A 238 -15.98 -5.85 2.57
N ASP A 239 -17.12 -6.06 3.22
CA ASP A 239 -18.45 -5.97 2.62
C ASP A 239 -18.75 -4.58 2.07
N TRP A 240 -18.36 -3.54 2.82
CA TRP A 240 -18.48 -2.18 2.31
C TRP A 240 -17.64 -1.98 1.05
N LEU A 241 -16.37 -2.38 1.07
CA LEU A 241 -15.46 -2.20 -0.06
C LEU A 241 -16.00 -2.85 -1.32
N VAL A 242 -16.44 -4.11 -1.26
CA VAL A 242 -16.97 -4.82 -2.44
C VAL A 242 -18.26 -4.16 -2.96
N SER A 243 -19.10 -3.60 -2.08
CA SER A 243 -20.30 -2.87 -2.47
C SER A 243 -20.00 -1.57 -3.23
N GLN A 244 -18.82 -0.98 -3.03
CA GLN A 244 -18.40 0.31 -3.60
C GLN A 244 -17.46 0.17 -4.79
N ILE A 245 -16.97 -1.03 -5.12
CA ILE A 245 -15.88 -1.25 -6.07
C ILE A 245 -16.15 -0.70 -7.49
N ASN A 246 -17.41 -0.51 -7.87
CA ASN A 246 -17.80 0.07 -9.15
C ASN A 246 -17.99 1.61 -9.09
N ILE A 247 -17.91 2.19 -7.90
CA ILE A 247 -18.08 3.62 -7.65
C ILE A 247 -16.72 4.29 -7.42
N ILE A 248 -15.84 3.61 -6.68
CA ILE A 248 -14.47 4.06 -6.37
C ILE A 248 -13.47 3.63 -7.42
#